data_c039eed3e16afafa6bbf57d5df392a9f
#
_entry.id   c039eed3e16afafa6bbf57d5df392a9f
#
_cell.length_a   1.000
_cell.length_b   1.000
_cell.length_c   1.000
_cell.angle_alpha   90.00
_cell.angle_beta   90.00
_cell.angle_gamma   90.00
#
_symmetry.space_group_name_H-M   'P 1'
#
loop_
_entity.id
_entity.type
_entity.pdbx_description
1 polymer ?
#
loop_
_entity_poly.entity_id
_entity_poly.type
_entity_poly.pdbx_seq_one_letter_code
_entity_poly.pdbx_strand_id
1 'polypeptide(L)'
;MGFFDKKYCDVCGEKIGLLGNRKLEDGNLCKECASKLSPFFSDRKSSTVEEIKQQLAYREENRQQLAGFRATRIIGDRMKVMVDELGNRFIVTSSNDILKANPDIISISDVISCNLDLKMEDTELKQEDAQGKEVSYNPPRYCYSYNFFIEISVRNPWFSQIRFRLNSSDIEIVDEFTGAGMGRMMGSRRQSMVYPEYNMEYRKYQQMADEIVAVLSGQPTARGMAASVINQMADGQGLVGAVVSGLGAGMAGTGMMQGQNENMMQNGTMMQNGNMMQNGNMMQNGNVMQNGNMMQNG
;
A
#
# COMPACT_ATOMS: atom_id res chain seq x y z
N MET A 1 28.68 -27.65 -38.13
CA MET A 1 27.34 -27.21 -37.65
C MET A 1 27.46 -25.77 -37.22
N GLY A 2 26.79 -24.83 -37.92
CA GLY A 2 26.97 -23.42 -37.74
C GLY A 2 26.38 -22.95 -36.40
N PHE A 3 27.17 -22.31 -35.57
CA PHE A 3 26.79 -21.77 -34.23
C PHE A 3 25.76 -20.64 -34.24
N PHE A 4 25.19 -20.33 -35.43
CA PHE A 4 24.24 -19.20 -35.60
C PHE A 4 23.05 -19.58 -36.48
N ASP A 5 22.29 -20.59 -36.07
CA ASP A 5 21.00 -20.82 -36.71
C ASP A 5 20.08 -19.62 -36.47
N LYS A 6 19.59 -19.02 -37.57
CA LYS A 6 18.66 -17.91 -37.53
C LYS A 6 17.35 -18.36 -36.87
N LYS A 7 17.02 -17.79 -35.75
CA LYS A 7 15.73 -18.06 -35.07
C LYS A 7 14.69 -17.03 -35.50
N TYR A 8 13.46 -17.49 -35.65
CA TYR A 8 12.31 -16.71 -35.98
C TYR A 8 11.28 -16.82 -34.86
N CYS A 9 10.47 -15.79 -34.69
CA CYS A 9 9.37 -15.78 -33.72
C CYS A 9 8.19 -16.57 -34.27
N ASP A 10 7.76 -17.60 -33.54
CA ASP A 10 6.65 -18.47 -33.97
C ASP A 10 5.27 -17.78 -33.83
N VAL A 11 5.23 -16.55 -33.30
CA VAL A 11 4.01 -15.74 -33.19
C VAL A 11 3.92 -14.70 -34.34
N CYS A 12 4.96 -13.89 -34.57
CA CYS A 12 4.91 -12.83 -35.57
C CYS A 12 5.75 -13.09 -36.84
N GLY A 13 6.54 -14.19 -36.87
CA GLY A 13 7.41 -14.52 -38.01
C GLY A 13 8.70 -13.71 -38.09
N GLU A 14 8.88 -12.68 -37.25
CA GLU A 14 10.07 -11.82 -37.30
C GLU A 14 11.34 -12.53 -36.86
N LYS A 15 12.47 -12.13 -37.47
CA LYS A 15 13.78 -12.68 -37.13
C LYS A 15 14.17 -12.23 -35.71
N ILE A 16 14.58 -13.20 -34.89
CA ILE A 16 15.03 -12.94 -33.52
C ILE A 16 16.53 -12.63 -33.54
N GLY A 17 16.89 -11.49 -32.96
CA GLY A 17 18.29 -11.11 -32.77
C GLY A 17 19.01 -11.97 -31.74
N LEU A 18 20.34 -11.84 -31.64
CA LEU A 18 21.23 -12.72 -30.86
C LEU A 18 20.83 -12.95 -29.42
N LEU A 19 20.30 -11.92 -28.73
CA LEU A 19 19.85 -11.97 -27.32
C LEU A 19 18.34 -11.77 -27.16
N GLY A 20 17.60 -11.77 -28.28
CA GLY A 20 16.17 -11.47 -28.31
C GLY A 20 15.25 -12.66 -28.06
N ASN A 21 15.78 -13.89 -28.09
CA ASN A 21 14.95 -15.08 -27.98
C ASN A 21 14.41 -15.29 -26.56
N ARG A 22 13.10 -15.46 -26.47
CA ARG A 22 12.36 -15.88 -25.28
C ARG A 22 11.79 -17.27 -25.57
N LYS A 23 12.54 -18.32 -25.17
CA LYS A 23 12.16 -19.71 -25.42
C LYS A 23 10.81 -20.03 -24.80
N LEU A 24 9.96 -20.72 -25.56
CA LEU A 24 8.71 -21.36 -25.15
C LEU A 24 8.92 -22.86 -24.99
N GLU A 25 7.89 -23.57 -24.57
CA GLU A 25 7.94 -25.02 -24.50
C GLU A 25 8.23 -25.65 -25.88
N ASP A 26 7.50 -25.25 -26.90
CA ASP A 26 7.50 -25.77 -28.26
C ASP A 26 8.00 -24.79 -29.34
N GLY A 27 8.50 -23.59 -28.94
CA GLY A 27 8.87 -22.56 -29.91
C GLY A 27 9.74 -21.43 -29.37
N ASN A 28 9.80 -20.37 -30.16
CA ASN A 28 10.59 -19.18 -29.92
C ASN A 28 9.71 -17.92 -29.98
N LEU A 29 9.94 -16.99 -29.09
CA LEU A 29 9.22 -15.72 -29.02
C LEU A 29 10.21 -14.56 -29.10
N CYS A 30 9.92 -13.54 -29.89
CA CYS A 30 10.75 -12.33 -29.93
C CYS A 30 10.48 -11.43 -28.70
N LYS A 31 11.41 -10.50 -28.42
CA LYS A 31 11.30 -9.55 -27.32
C LYS A 31 10.03 -8.70 -27.41
N GLU A 32 9.65 -8.31 -28.61
CA GLU A 32 8.48 -7.44 -28.83
C GLU A 32 7.17 -8.16 -28.56
N CYS A 33 7.01 -9.40 -29.03
CA CYS A 33 5.83 -10.21 -28.68
C CYS A 33 5.80 -10.50 -27.17
N ALA A 34 6.95 -10.80 -26.56
CA ALA A 34 7.04 -11.04 -25.12
C ALA A 34 6.68 -9.82 -24.28
N SER A 35 6.98 -8.60 -24.75
CA SER A 35 6.66 -7.35 -24.04
C SER A 35 5.17 -7.01 -24.05
N LYS A 36 4.38 -7.63 -24.93
CA LYS A 36 2.93 -7.45 -25.03
C LYS A 36 2.15 -8.36 -24.06
N LEU A 37 2.79 -9.38 -23.52
CA LEU A 37 2.18 -10.27 -22.52
C LEU A 37 1.88 -9.50 -21.23
N SER A 38 0.99 -10.05 -20.41
CA SER A 38 0.74 -9.50 -19.07
C SER A 38 2.02 -9.49 -18.24
N PRO A 39 2.31 -8.42 -17.49
CA PRO A 39 3.45 -8.38 -16.58
C PRO A 39 3.34 -9.41 -15.45
N PHE A 40 2.14 -9.91 -15.18
CA PHE A 40 1.87 -10.92 -14.15
C PHE A 40 1.91 -12.37 -14.67
N PHE A 41 2.05 -12.55 -15.99
CA PHE A 41 2.15 -13.86 -16.61
C PHE A 41 3.58 -14.43 -16.46
N SER A 42 3.77 -15.34 -15.51
CA SER A 42 5.08 -15.92 -15.16
C SER A 42 5.45 -17.16 -15.97
N ASP A 43 4.45 -17.90 -16.49
CA ASP A 43 4.61 -19.26 -16.99
C ASP A 43 5.04 -19.38 -18.47
N ARG A 44 5.49 -18.27 -19.06
CA ARG A 44 5.90 -18.18 -20.47
C ARG A 44 6.83 -19.33 -20.92
N LYS A 45 7.77 -19.76 -20.05
CA LYS A 45 8.76 -20.79 -20.44
C LYS A 45 8.14 -22.18 -20.63
N SER A 46 7.09 -22.46 -19.88
CA SER A 46 6.32 -23.71 -19.92
C SER A 46 5.06 -23.61 -20.77
N SER A 47 4.88 -22.47 -21.46
CA SER A 47 3.73 -22.26 -22.35
C SER A 47 4.08 -22.58 -23.78
N THR A 48 3.10 -23.12 -24.50
CA THR A 48 3.14 -23.39 -25.94
C THR A 48 2.96 -22.10 -26.75
N VAL A 49 3.32 -22.14 -28.02
CA VAL A 49 3.08 -21.05 -28.98
C VAL A 49 1.59 -20.70 -29.04
N GLU A 50 0.71 -21.69 -28.96
CA GLU A 50 -0.74 -21.49 -29.03
C GLU A 50 -1.26 -20.78 -27.78
N GLU A 51 -0.82 -21.16 -26.58
CA GLU A 51 -1.18 -20.45 -25.33
C GLU A 51 -0.69 -19.01 -25.34
N ILE A 52 0.51 -18.75 -25.89
CA ILE A 52 1.03 -17.39 -26.05
C ILE A 52 0.15 -16.56 -26.99
N LYS A 53 -0.34 -17.14 -28.10
CA LYS A 53 -1.28 -16.45 -28.99
C LYS A 53 -2.60 -16.12 -28.31
N GLN A 54 -3.12 -17.05 -27.51
CA GLN A 54 -4.35 -16.84 -26.74
C GLN A 54 -4.16 -15.74 -25.69
N GLN A 55 -3.02 -15.74 -24.99
CA GLN A 55 -2.70 -14.66 -24.04
C GLN A 55 -2.57 -13.30 -24.73
N LEU A 56 -1.99 -13.24 -25.94
CA LEU A 56 -1.92 -12.01 -26.71
C LEU A 56 -3.31 -11.54 -27.20
N ALA A 57 -4.21 -12.46 -27.56
CA ALA A 57 -5.59 -12.13 -27.87
C ALA A 57 -6.31 -11.53 -26.64
N TYR A 58 -6.18 -12.17 -25.50
CA TYR A 58 -6.66 -11.61 -24.20
C TYR A 58 -6.15 -10.18 -23.97
N ARG A 59 -4.87 -9.91 -24.23
CA ARG A 59 -4.28 -8.57 -24.08
C ARG A 59 -4.88 -7.53 -25.03
N GLU A 60 -5.28 -7.95 -26.22
CA GLU A 60 -5.94 -7.07 -27.18
C GLU A 60 -7.39 -6.76 -26.77
N GLU A 61 -8.13 -7.75 -26.28
CA GLU A 61 -9.45 -7.54 -25.69
C GLU A 61 -9.39 -6.61 -24.47
N ASN A 62 -8.39 -6.82 -23.59
CA ASN A 62 -8.12 -5.95 -22.44
C ASN A 62 -7.92 -4.49 -22.87
N ARG A 63 -7.17 -4.26 -23.94
CA ARG A 63 -6.93 -2.91 -24.49
C ARG A 63 -8.23 -2.23 -24.92
N GLN A 64 -9.15 -2.97 -25.54
CA GLN A 64 -10.45 -2.44 -25.93
C GLN A 64 -11.29 -2.07 -24.70
N GLN A 65 -11.26 -2.90 -23.67
CA GLN A 65 -11.96 -2.64 -22.40
C GLN A 65 -11.39 -1.44 -21.64
N LEU A 66 -10.09 -1.18 -21.73
CA LEU A 66 -9.42 -0.03 -21.08
C LEU A 66 -9.95 1.32 -21.60
N ALA A 67 -10.43 1.41 -22.84
CA ALA A 67 -11.05 2.62 -23.37
C ALA A 67 -12.30 3.03 -22.57
N GLY A 68 -12.99 2.07 -21.97
CA GLY A 68 -14.17 2.27 -21.13
C GLY A 68 -13.87 2.31 -19.62
N PHE A 69 -12.60 2.19 -19.21
CA PHE A 69 -12.23 2.24 -17.81
C PHE A 69 -12.30 3.67 -17.26
N ARG A 70 -12.94 3.87 -16.11
CA ARG A 70 -13.08 5.18 -15.46
C ARG A 70 -12.62 5.07 -14.02
N ALA A 71 -11.38 5.48 -13.75
CA ALA A 71 -10.84 5.50 -12.39
C ALA A 71 -11.64 6.48 -11.52
N THR A 72 -12.36 5.95 -10.53
CA THR A 72 -13.05 6.73 -9.49
C THR A 72 -12.19 6.90 -8.26
N ARG A 73 -11.21 5.99 -8.08
CA ARG A 73 -10.26 6.01 -6.97
C ARG A 73 -8.87 5.61 -7.46
N ILE A 74 -7.85 6.30 -6.93
CA ILE A 74 -6.44 6.01 -7.21
C ILE A 74 -5.70 5.96 -5.89
N ILE A 75 -5.07 4.82 -5.57
CA ILE A 75 -4.33 4.59 -4.34
C ILE A 75 -2.91 4.18 -4.70
N GLY A 76 -1.92 4.84 -4.12
CA GLY A 76 -0.50 4.61 -4.37
C GLY A 76 0.18 5.76 -5.10
N ASP A 77 1.50 5.80 -5.02
CA ASP A 77 2.34 6.84 -5.63
C ASP A 77 2.96 6.35 -6.95
N ARG A 78 3.98 5.49 -6.85
CA ARG A 78 4.68 4.92 -8.00
C ARG A 78 3.89 3.76 -8.61
N MET A 79 3.61 2.75 -7.80
CA MET A 79 2.65 1.71 -8.15
C MET A 79 1.29 2.15 -7.65
N LYS A 80 0.29 2.05 -8.50
CA LYS A 80 -1.06 2.54 -8.24
C LYS A 80 -2.06 1.42 -8.45
N VAL A 81 -3.00 1.32 -7.54
CA VAL A 81 -4.26 0.60 -7.73
C VAL A 81 -5.28 1.64 -8.14
N MET A 82 -5.76 1.54 -9.37
CA MET A 82 -6.82 2.42 -9.89
C MET A 82 -8.12 1.61 -9.94
N VAL A 83 -9.16 2.11 -9.32
CA VAL A 83 -10.45 1.43 -9.17
C VAL A 83 -11.51 2.15 -9.96
N ASP A 84 -12.25 1.41 -10.77
CA ASP A 84 -13.49 1.80 -11.40
C ASP A 84 -14.63 1.18 -10.60
N GLU A 85 -15.14 1.92 -9.60
CA GLU A 85 -16.16 1.42 -8.66
C GLU A 85 -17.48 1.11 -9.38
N LEU A 86 -17.83 1.91 -10.39
CA LEU A 86 -19.06 1.68 -11.18
C LEU A 86 -18.94 0.42 -12.05
N GLY A 87 -17.76 0.18 -12.60
CA GLY A 87 -17.47 -1.01 -13.39
C GLY A 87 -17.12 -2.24 -12.55
N ASN A 88 -17.04 -2.12 -11.21
CA ASN A 88 -16.61 -3.16 -10.27
C ASN A 88 -15.29 -3.82 -10.69
N ARG A 89 -14.30 -3.02 -11.06
CA ARG A 89 -13.02 -3.49 -11.62
C ARG A 89 -11.86 -2.58 -11.22
N PHE A 90 -10.67 -3.11 -11.30
CA PHE A 90 -9.44 -2.37 -10.99
C PHE A 90 -8.30 -2.73 -11.94
N ILE A 91 -7.26 -1.91 -11.92
CA ILE A 91 -5.98 -2.13 -12.58
C ILE A 91 -4.84 -1.81 -11.61
N VAL A 92 -3.68 -2.47 -11.81
CA VAL A 92 -2.43 -2.17 -11.11
C VAL A 92 -1.41 -1.68 -12.13
N THR A 93 -0.89 -0.47 -11.95
CA THR A 93 0.02 0.14 -12.92
C THR A 93 0.95 1.18 -12.28
N SER A 94 2.13 1.36 -12.86
CA SER A 94 3.02 2.49 -12.57
C SER A 94 2.85 3.64 -13.59
N SER A 95 2.08 3.42 -14.66
CA SER A 95 1.91 4.38 -15.75
C SER A 95 0.75 5.34 -15.46
N ASN A 96 0.90 6.58 -15.92
CA ASN A 96 -0.20 7.54 -16.00
C ASN A 96 -1.00 7.38 -17.32
N ASP A 97 -0.38 6.82 -18.36
CA ASP A 97 -1.02 6.51 -19.64
C ASP A 97 -1.40 5.02 -19.66
N ILE A 98 -2.61 4.74 -19.18
CA ILE A 98 -3.12 3.36 -19.08
C ILE A 98 -3.40 2.75 -20.45
N LEU A 99 -3.77 3.54 -21.46
CA LEU A 99 -4.04 3.02 -22.81
C LEU A 99 -2.76 2.53 -23.48
N LYS A 100 -1.65 3.26 -23.28
CA LYS A 100 -0.34 2.85 -23.78
C LYS A 100 0.25 1.68 -23.00
N ALA A 101 0.14 1.72 -21.68
CA ALA A 101 0.69 0.68 -20.79
C ALA A 101 -0.09 -0.63 -20.85
N ASN A 102 -1.38 -0.56 -21.19
CA ASN A 102 -2.28 -1.70 -21.24
C ASN A 102 -2.24 -2.57 -19.96
N PRO A 103 -2.44 -2.03 -18.74
CA PRO A 103 -2.52 -2.86 -17.53
C PRO A 103 -3.72 -3.80 -17.61
N ASP A 104 -3.64 -4.95 -16.94
CA ASP A 104 -4.73 -5.92 -16.90
C ASP A 104 -5.91 -5.37 -16.10
N ILE A 105 -7.11 -5.40 -16.70
CA ILE A 105 -8.36 -5.11 -16.00
C ILE A 105 -8.80 -6.38 -15.28
N ILE A 106 -9.07 -6.24 -13.99
CA ILE A 106 -9.47 -7.34 -13.12
C ILE A 106 -10.78 -6.95 -12.45
N SER A 107 -11.76 -7.86 -12.48
CA SER A 107 -12.99 -7.67 -11.71
C SER A 107 -12.71 -7.79 -10.22
N ILE A 108 -13.29 -6.92 -9.40
CA ILE A 108 -13.17 -7.02 -7.93
C ILE A 108 -13.78 -8.34 -7.44
N SER A 109 -14.81 -8.86 -8.13
CA SER A 109 -15.41 -10.17 -7.80
C SER A 109 -14.47 -11.36 -8.05
N ASP A 110 -13.40 -11.17 -8.82
CA ASP A 110 -12.39 -12.21 -9.07
C ASP A 110 -11.23 -12.18 -8.07
N VAL A 111 -11.22 -11.21 -7.16
CA VAL A 111 -10.26 -11.19 -6.05
C VAL A 111 -10.61 -12.29 -5.06
N ILE A 112 -9.65 -13.17 -4.79
CA ILE A 112 -9.75 -14.24 -3.79
C ILE A 112 -9.30 -13.70 -2.44
N SER A 113 -8.19 -12.97 -2.43
CA SER A 113 -7.64 -12.32 -1.24
C SER A 113 -6.78 -11.12 -1.63
N CYS A 114 -6.71 -10.14 -0.74
CA CYS A 114 -5.80 -9.00 -0.83
C CYS A 114 -5.18 -8.78 0.54
N ASN A 115 -3.86 -8.83 0.62
CA ASN A 115 -3.14 -8.75 1.88
C ASN A 115 -1.95 -7.79 1.80
N LEU A 116 -1.61 -7.18 2.92
CA LEU A 116 -0.34 -6.50 3.13
C LEU A 116 0.71 -7.53 3.58
N ASP A 117 1.82 -7.60 2.85
CA ASP A 117 3.05 -8.30 3.25
C ASP A 117 4.10 -7.25 3.61
N LEU A 118 4.24 -6.96 4.91
CA LEU A 118 5.20 -6.00 5.44
C LEU A 118 6.54 -6.70 5.68
N LYS A 119 7.56 -6.34 4.92
CA LYS A 119 8.93 -6.80 5.13
C LYS A 119 9.68 -5.79 6.01
N MET A 120 10.33 -6.31 7.03
CA MET A 120 11.22 -5.56 7.89
C MET A 120 12.60 -6.23 7.89
N GLU A 121 13.61 -5.43 7.67
CA GLU A 121 15.01 -5.84 7.80
C GLU A 121 15.71 -4.89 8.80
N ASP A 122 16.62 -5.41 9.62
CA ASP A 122 17.42 -4.62 10.55
C ASP A 122 18.90 -4.68 10.18
N THR A 123 19.58 -3.55 10.32
CA THR A 123 21.02 -3.43 10.09
C THR A 123 21.65 -2.75 11.28
N GLU A 124 22.67 -3.37 11.87
CA GLU A 124 23.44 -2.77 12.96
C GLU A 124 24.22 -1.54 12.48
N LEU A 125 24.00 -0.42 13.14
CA LEU A 125 24.76 0.80 12.92
C LEU A 125 26.12 0.70 13.61
N LYS A 126 27.16 1.11 12.89
CA LYS A 126 28.53 1.15 13.40
C LYS A 126 29.02 2.57 13.43
N GLN A 127 30.02 2.82 14.27
CA GLN A 127 30.75 4.08 14.38
C GLN A 127 32.24 3.83 14.14
N GLU A 128 33.00 4.85 13.78
CA GLU A 128 34.43 4.76 13.66
C GLU A 128 35.07 5.07 15.03
N ASP A 129 36.03 4.25 15.44
CA ASP A 129 36.90 4.54 16.60
C ASP A 129 37.98 5.58 16.25
N ALA A 130 38.78 5.95 17.22
CA ALA A 130 39.89 6.93 17.07
C ALA A 130 40.95 6.50 16.02
N GLN A 131 40.93 5.24 15.62
CA GLN A 131 41.83 4.65 14.63
C GLN A 131 41.18 4.50 13.26
N GLY A 132 39.93 4.94 13.09
CA GLY A 132 39.16 4.82 11.84
C GLY A 132 38.62 3.41 11.57
N LYS A 133 38.55 2.55 12.60
CA LYS A 133 37.98 1.21 12.49
C LYS A 133 36.52 1.22 12.88
N GLU A 134 35.68 0.56 12.07
CA GLU A 134 34.28 0.37 12.40
C GLU A 134 34.10 -0.51 13.64
N VAL A 135 33.37 0.03 14.61
CA VAL A 135 33.02 -0.64 15.87
C VAL A 135 31.53 -0.46 16.16
N SER A 136 30.95 -1.42 16.87
CA SER A 136 29.56 -1.32 17.32
C SER A 136 29.39 -0.20 18.34
N TYR A 137 28.19 0.41 18.33
CA TYR A 137 27.78 1.27 19.46
C TYR A 137 27.65 0.43 20.74
N ASN A 138 27.73 1.07 21.89
CA ASN A 138 27.51 0.41 23.17
C ASN A 138 26.47 1.19 24.00
N PRO A 139 25.20 0.73 24.07
CA PRO A 139 24.64 -0.49 23.49
C PRO A 139 24.55 -0.43 21.95
N PRO A 140 24.46 -1.57 21.26
CA PRO A 140 24.27 -1.63 19.80
C PRO A 140 23.03 -0.85 19.37
N ARG A 141 23.13 -0.20 18.20
CA ARG A 141 22.05 0.58 17.57
C ARG A 141 21.70 -0.06 16.22
N TYR A 142 20.44 0.02 15.84
CA TYR A 142 19.95 -0.58 14.61
C TYR A 142 19.19 0.44 13.77
N CYS A 143 19.26 0.26 12.44
CA CYS A 143 18.39 0.88 11.47
C CYS A 143 17.43 -0.20 10.97
N TYR A 144 16.14 0.08 11.02
CA TYR A 144 15.07 -0.80 10.55
C TYR A 144 14.55 -0.29 9.23
N SER A 145 14.57 -1.15 8.20
CA SER A 145 14.07 -0.86 6.86
C SER A 145 12.73 -1.55 6.64
N TYR A 146 11.69 -0.79 6.30
CA TYR A 146 10.35 -1.30 6.07
C TYR A 146 9.96 -1.22 4.61
N ASN A 147 9.39 -2.31 4.09
CA ASN A 147 8.91 -2.45 2.72
C ASN A 147 7.49 -3.00 2.70
N PHE A 148 6.58 -2.22 2.13
CA PHE A 148 5.17 -2.56 2.01
C PHE A 148 4.91 -3.23 0.67
N PHE A 149 4.55 -4.51 0.68
CA PHE A 149 4.13 -5.26 -0.50
C PHE A 149 2.64 -5.55 -0.41
N ILE A 150 1.94 -5.33 -1.51
CA ILE A 150 0.56 -5.78 -1.67
C ILE A 150 0.57 -7.08 -2.46
N GLU A 151 -0.13 -8.08 -1.92
CA GLU A 151 -0.33 -9.38 -2.56
C GLU A 151 -1.83 -9.58 -2.80
N ILE A 152 -2.20 -9.73 -4.08
CA ILE A 152 -3.57 -9.93 -4.52
C ILE A 152 -3.65 -11.28 -5.21
N SER A 153 -4.43 -12.20 -4.65
CA SER A 153 -4.76 -13.47 -5.31
C SER A 153 -6.05 -13.30 -6.11
N VAL A 154 -6.03 -13.72 -7.37
CA VAL A 154 -7.14 -13.51 -8.30
C VAL A 154 -7.51 -14.77 -9.06
N ARG A 155 -8.77 -14.86 -9.51
CA ARG A 155 -9.23 -15.83 -10.51
C ARG A 155 -9.02 -15.23 -11.91
N ASN A 156 -7.86 -15.52 -12.50
CA ASN A 156 -7.55 -15.11 -13.87
C ASN A 156 -6.91 -16.30 -14.60
N PRO A 157 -7.24 -16.58 -15.87
CA PRO A 157 -6.71 -17.73 -16.58
C PRO A 157 -5.21 -17.68 -16.83
N TRP A 158 -4.58 -16.49 -16.73
CA TRP A 158 -3.19 -16.26 -17.11
C TRP A 158 -2.25 -16.03 -15.93
N PHE A 159 -2.80 -15.65 -14.78
CA PHE A 159 -2.04 -15.45 -13.55
C PHE A 159 -2.97 -15.55 -12.33
N SER A 160 -2.44 -16.07 -11.25
CA SER A 160 -3.19 -16.23 -9.99
C SER A 160 -2.81 -15.22 -8.92
N GLN A 161 -1.69 -14.50 -9.10
CA GLN A 161 -1.15 -13.59 -8.10
C GLN A 161 -0.60 -12.30 -8.74
N ILE A 162 -0.87 -11.19 -8.09
CA ILE A 162 -0.29 -9.89 -8.35
C ILE A 162 0.44 -9.46 -7.09
N ARG A 163 1.74 -9.20 -7.20
CA ARG A 163 2.55 -8.72 -6.08
C ARG A 163 3.35 -7.51 -6.51
N PHE A 164 3.28 -6.44 -5.75
CA PHE A 164 4.04 -5.23 -6.00
C PHE A 164 4.42 -4.52 -4.71
N ARG A 165 5.52 -3.77 -4.76
CA ARG A 165 5.97 -2.90 -3.68
C ARG A 165 5.25 -1.56 -3.79
N LEU A 166 4.69 -1.09 -2.67
CA LEU A 166 3.92 0.14 -2.60
C LEU A 166 4.83 1.36 -2.40
N ASN A 167 5.81 1.27 -1.48
CA ASN A 167 6.80 2.33 -1.25
C ASN A 167 7.91 2.31 -2.32
N SER A 168 8.38 3.47 -2.74
CA SER A 168 9.40 3.61 -3.79
C SER A 168 10.82 3.37 -3.29
N SER A 169 11.11 3.70 -2.05
CA SER A 169 12.37 3.49 -1.33
C SER A 169 12.11 2.82 0.01
N ASP A 170 13.11 2.24 0.62
CA ASP A 170 13.02 1.69 1.96
C ASP A 170 12.67 2.81 2.95
N ILE A 171 11.77 2.52 3.89
CA ILE A 171 11.44 3.43 4.97
C ILE A 171 12.33 3.09 6.13
N GLU A 172 13.37 3.89 6.30
CA GLU A 172 14.39 3.67 7.32
C GLU A 172 14.01 4.38 8.63
N ILE A 173 14.04 3.63 9.72
CA ILE A 173 13.80 4.13 11.06
C ILE A 173 14.96 3.71 11.94
N VAL A 174 15.71 4.70 12.41
CA VAL A 174 16.84 4.47 13.30
C VAL A 174 16.33 4.37 14.73
N ASP A 175 16.82 3.39 15.48
CA ASP A 175 16.61 3.31 16.91
C ASP A 175 17.35 4.47 17.60
N GLU A 176 16.62 5.53 17.89
CA GLU A 176 17.13 6.62 18.70
C GLU A 176 17.11 6.20 20.17
N PHE A 177 18.19 5.58 20.61
CA PHE A 177 18.41 5.39 22.03
C PHE A 177 18.59 6.75 22.70
N THR A 178 17.49 7.36 23.13
CA THR A 178 17.56 8.51 24.03
C THR A 178 18.01 8.02 25.39
N GLY A 179 19.32 8.08 25.61
CA GLY A 179 19.95 7.69 26.88
C GLY A 179 19.62 8.61 28.07
N ALA A 180 18.54 9.36 28.01
CA ALA A 180 18.07 10.24 29.06
C ALA A 180 16.84 9.64 29.75
N GLY A 181 17.06 8.92 30.81
CA GLY A 181 16.08 8.73 31.87
C GLY A 181 15.14 7.57 31.75
N MET A 182 15.56 6.41 32.22
CA MET A 182 14.78 5.62 33.16
C MET A 182 15.65 4.58 33.85
N GLY A 183 15.43 4.51 35.16
CA GLY A 183 16.26 3.81 36.15
C GLY A 183 16.64 2.38 35.81
N ARG A 184 17.80 2.03 36.32
CA ARG A 184 18.30 0.66 36.47
C ARG A 184 17.16 -0.26 36.95
N MET A 185 16.57 -1.03 36.06
CA MET A 185 15.92 -2.27 36.42
C MET A 185 16.68 -3.43 35.79
N MET A 186 17.09 -4.32 36.72
CA MET A 186 17.92 -5.49 36.47
C MET A 186 17.38 -6.39 35.34
N GLY A 187 18.30 -6.81 34.45
CA GLY A 187 18.29 -8.18 33.95
C GLY A 187 17.43 -8.54 32.75
N SER A 188 16.73 -7.63 32.10
CA SER A 188 16.01 -7.95 30.88
C SER A 188 16.81 -7.53 29.67
N ARG A 189 16.98 -8.42 28.67
CA ARG A 189 17.38 -8.06 27.31
C ARG A 189 16.54 -6.85 26.90
N ARG A 190 17.12 -5.67 26.83
CA ARG A 190 16.43 -4.47 26.37
C ARG A 190 16.06 -4.70 24.90
N GLN A 191 14.80 -5.00 24.67
CA GLN A 191 14.23 -4.99 23.36
C GLN A 191 14.12 -3.52 22.97
N SER A 192 14.87 -3.11 21.95
CA SER A 192 14.75 -1.79 21.35
C SER A 192 13.29 -1.61 20.91
N MET A 193 12.61 -0.63 21.48
CA MET A 193 11.21 -0.33 21.12
C MET A 193 11.24 0.73 20.03
N VAL A 194 11.31 0.30 18.78
CA VAL A 194 11.04 1.17 17.63
C VAL A 194 9.53 1.16 17.40
N TYR A 195 8.94 2.35 17.36
CA TYR A 195 7.52 2.55 17.07
C TYR A 195 7.38 3.12 15.66
N PRO A 196 7.32 2.27 14.62
CA PRO A 196 7.27 2.73 13.23
C PRO A 196 6.04 3.59 12.95
N GLU A 197 4.97 3.42 13.72
CA GLU A 197 3.73 4.20 13.62
C GLU A 197 3.91 5.70 13.91
N TYR A 198 5.01 6.14 14.52
CA TYR A 198 5.33 7.56 14.66
C TYR A 198 6.03 8.15 13.43
N ASN A 199 6.55 7.32 12.54
CA ASN A 199 7.11 7.78 11.28
C ASN A 199 5.99 8.15 10.31
N MET A 200 6.02 9.36 9.74
CA MET A 200 4.95 9.85 8.86
C MET A 200 4.87 9.08 7.55
N GLU A 201 6.02 8.67 7.00
CA GLU A 201 6.08 7.92 5.76
C GLU A 201 5.57 6.49 5.95
N TYR A 202 5.94 5.83 7.04
CA TYR A 202 5.40 4.53 7.43
C TYR A 202 3.87 4.58 7.53
N ARG A 203 3.31 5.55 8.27
CA ARG A 203 1.85 5.72 8.40
C ARG A 203 1.17 5.95 7.06
N LYS A 204 1.79 6.75 6.18
CA LYS A 204 1.27 7.01 4.84
C LYS A 204 1.09 5.72 4.06
N TYR A 205 2.11 4.87 4.00
CA TYR A 205 2.03 3.62 3.25
C TYR A 205 1.19 2.56 3.95
N GLN A 206 1.13 2.55 5.28
CA GLN A 206 0.20 1.71 6.01
C GLN A 206 -1.26 2.07 5.65
N GLN A 207 -1.61 3.35 5.67
CA GLN A 207 -2.95 3.80 5.29
C GLN A 207 -3.29 3.47 3.83
N MET A 208 -2.35 3.64 2.90
CA MET A 208 -2.55 3.24 1.51
C MET A 208 -2.79 1.73 1.37
N ALA A 209 -2.01 0.91 2.09
CA ALA A 209 -2.17 -0.54 2.08
C ALA A 209 -3.52 -0.96 2.65
N ASP A 210 -3.92 -0.40 3.78
CA ASP A 210 -5.21 -0.68 4.42
C ASP A 210 -6.38 -0.29 3.51
N GLU A 211 -6.27 0.85 2.80
CA GLU A 211 -7.28 1.28 1.84
C GLU A 211 -7.37 0.32 0.64
N ILE A 212 -6.25 -0.12 0.08
CA ILE A 212 -6.22 -1.10 -1.02
C ILE A 212 -6.88 -2.41 -0.57
N VAL A 213 -6.47 -2.92 0.60
CA VAL A 213 -7.02 -4.17 1.14
C VAL A 213 -8.53 -4.05 1.35
N ALA A 214 -9.00 -2.98 1.97
CA ALA A 214 -10.42 -2.77 2.23
C ALA A 214 -11.24 -2.69 0.93
N VAL A 215 -10.77 -1.92 -0.06
CA VAL A 215 -11.48 -1.76 -1.34
C VAL A 215 -11.55 -3.07 -2.12
N LEU A 216 -10.44 -3.81 -2.20
CA LEU A 216 -10.38 -5.05 -2.99
C LEU A 216 -10.98 -6.26 -2.27
N SER A 217 -11.06 -6.24 -0.94
CA SER A 217 -11.74 -7.29 -0.15
C SER A 217 -13.25 -7.04 0.00
N GLY A 218 -13.79 -5.98 -0.60
CA GLY A 218 -15.21 -5.63 -0.46
C GLY A 218 -15.60 -5.16 0.95
N GLN A 219 -14.63 -4.80 1.79
CA GLN A 219 -14.90 -4.25 3.11
C GLN A 219 -15.23 -2.76 3.01
N PRO A 220 -16.18 -2.25 3.81
CA PRO A 220 -16.49 -0.83 3.81
C PRO A 220 -15.28 -0.04 4.31
N THR A 221 -14.74 0.82 3.45
CA THR A 221 -13.67 1.76 3.85
C THR A 221 -14.24 2.85 4.76
N ALA A 222 -13.41 3.46 5.61
CA ALA A 222 -13.83 4.59 6.46
C ALA A 222 -14.49 5.72 5.63
N ARG A 223 -14.03 5.93 4.40
CA ARG A 223 -14.60 6.90 3.44
C ARG A 223 -15.95 6.42 2.89
N GLY A 224 -16.09 5.13 2.62
CA GLY A 224 -17.37 4.53 2.19
C GLY A 224 -18.40 4.54 3.31
N MET A 225 -17.98 4.32 4.56
CA MET A 225 -18.85 4.45 5.74
C MET A 225 -19.33 5.90 5.92
N ALA A 226 -18.46 6.88 5.78
CA ALA A 226 -18.83 8.30 5.86
C ALA A 226 -19.81 8.69 4.74
N ALA A 227 -19.59 8.23 3.51
CA ALA A 227 -20.49 8.48 2.38
C ALA A 227 -21.86 7.81 2.57
N SER A 228 -21.91 6.58 3.12
CA SER A 228 -23.17 5.87 3.42
C SER A 228 -23.96 6.57 4.53
N VAL A 229 -23.28 7.07 5.56
CA VAL A 229 -23.91 7.86 6.64
C VAL A 229 -24.48 9.18 6.11
N ILE A 230 -23.74 9.87 5.24
CA ILE A 230 -24.22 11.12 4.62
C ILE A 230 -25.44 10.86 3.73
N ASN A 231 -25.43 9.78 2.93
CA ASN A 231 -26.58 9.42 2.10
C ASN A 231 -27.79 9.01 2.95
N GLN A 232 -27.60 8.25 4.04
CA GLN A 232 -28.67 7.91 4.98
C GLN A 232 -29.27 9.15 5.67
N MET A 233 -28.44 10.15 5.97
CA MET A 233 -28.91 11.44 6.47
C MET A 233 -29.70 12.25 5.43
N ALA A 234 -29.28 12.17 4.16
CA ALA A 234 -29.98 12.86 3.05
C ALA A 234 -31.34 12.23 2.71
N ASP A 235 -31.46 10.91 2.89
CA ASP A 235 -32.70 10.16 2.62
C ASP A 235 -33.71 10.15 3.80
N GLY A 236 -33.44 10.93 4.90
CA GLY A 236 -34.36 11.12 6.01
C GLY A 236 -34.62 9.88 6.87
N GLN A 237 -33.85 8.80 6.70
CA GLN A 237 -33.92 7.65 7.57
C GLN A 237 -33.02 7.86 8.80
N GLY A 238 -33.64 8.21 9.90
CA GLY A 238 -32.99 8.57 11.14
C GLY A 238 -32.08 7.47 11.72
N LEU A 239 -31.01 7.94 12.32
CA LEU A 239 -29.92 7.26 13.03
C LEU A 239 -30.40 6.35 14.20
N VAL A 240 -31.16 5.31 14.01
CA VAL A 240 -31.55 4.42 15.14
C VAL A 240 -31.02 2.98 14.99
N GLY A 241 -30.36 2.63 13.89
CA GLY A 241 -29.94 1.24 13.62
C GLY A 241 -28.45 0.93 13.55
N ALA A 242 -27.56 1.91 13.46
CA ALA A 242 -26.19 1.67 13.02
C ALA A 242 -25.13 1.55 14.14
N VAL A 243 -25.48 1.77 15.42
CA VAL A 243 -24.50 1.80 16.52
C VAL A 243 -24.33 0.44 17.24
N VAL A 244 -25.19 -0.55 16.98
CA VAL A 244 -25.17 -1.81 17.75
C VAL A 244 -24.46 -2.98 17.07
N SER A 245 -24.08 -2.88 15.79
CA SER A 245 -23.52 -4.03 15.05
C SER A 245 -21.98 -4.07 14.95
N GLY A 246 -21.26 -3.11 15.50
CA GLY A 246 -19.81 -2.97 15.31
C GLY A 246 -18.92 -3.39 16.48
N LEU A 247 -19.47 -3.85 17.63
CA LEU A 247 -18.69 -4.15 18.83
C LEU A 247 -18.93 -5.58 19.38
N GLY A 248 -19.18 -6.55 18.51
CA GLY A 248 -19.50 -7.90 18.96
C GLY A 248 -18.81 -9.04 18.21
N ALA A 249 -17.48 -9.03 18.11
CA ALA A 249 -16.74 -10.23 17.69
C ALA A 249 -15.39 -10.29 18.39
N GLY A 250 -15.38 -10.91 19.58
CA GLY A 250 -14.12 -11.26 20.23
C GLY A 250 -14.28 -11.42 21.74
N MET A 251 -14.84 -12.55 22.18
CA MET A 251 -14.44 -13.34 23.33
C MET A 251 -15.55 -14.35 23.69
N ALA A 252 -15.42 -15.56 23.17
CA ALA A 252 -16.07 -16.73 23.72
C ALA A 252 -15.03 -17.46 24.58
N GLY A 253 -15.24 -17.49 25.86
CA GLY A 253 -14.40 -18.22 26.84
C GLY A 253 -15.12 -18.35 28.17
N THR A 254 -15.88 -19.42 28.31
CA THR A 254 -16.24 -20.24 29.48
C THR A 254 -16.19 -19.62 30.88
N GLY A 255 -17.30 -19.79 31.61
CA GLY A 255 -17.31 -19.80 33.06
C GLY A 255 -18.64 -19.44 33.68
N MET A 256 -19.49 -20.47 33.95
CA MET A 256 -20.62 -20.40 34.87
C MET A 256 -20.18 -19.88 36.23
N MET A 257 -20.95 -18.98 36.84
CA MET A 257 -21.45 -19.12 38.20
C MET A 257 -22.55 -18.10 38.51
N GLN A 258 -23.60 -18.62 39.03
CA GLN A 258 -24.80 -18.03 39.59
C GLN A 258 -24.49 -17.25 40.87
N GLY A 259 -25.13 -16.12 41.11
CA GLY A 259 -25.11 -15.45 42.42
C GLY A 259 -25.96 -14.18 42.41
N GLN A 260 -27.18 -14.32 42.93
CA GLN A 260 -28.10 -13.22 43.26
C GLN A 260 -27.49 -12.28 44.29
N ASN A 261 -27.66 -10.97 44.15
CA ASN A 261 -28.19 -10.15 45.24
C ASN A 261 -28.61 -8.74 44.76
N GLU A 262 -29.81 -8.42 45.08
CA GLU A 262 -30.42 -7.08 45.07
C GLU A 262 -29.80 -6.21 46.17
N ASN A 263 -29.53 -4.93 45.93
CA ASN A 263 -30.09 -3.82 46.70
C ASN A 263 -29.46 -2.46 46.34
N MET A 264 -30.34 -1.53 46.01
CA MET A 264 -30.49 -0.15 46.46
C MET A 264 -29.23 0.69 46.81
N MET A 265 -29.01 1.81 46.19
CA MET A 265 -29.33 3.14 46.74
C MET A 265 -28.92 4.27 45.82
N GLN A 266 -29.83 5.20 45.67
CA GLN A 266 -29.66 6.57 45.12
C GLN A 266 -28.60 7.35 45.90
N ASN A 267 -27.77 8.12 45.19
CA ASN A 267 -27.49 9.50 45.65
C ASN A 267 -26.93 10.32 44.48
N GLY A 268 -27.65 11.39 44.22
CA GLY A 268 -27.23 12.42 43.30
C GLY A 268 -26.24 13.40 43.96
N THR A 269 -25.31 13.91 43.17
CA THR A 269 -24.72 15.24 43.45
C THR A 269 -24.33 15.88 42.14
N MET A 270 -25.04 16.96 41.81
CA MET A 270 -24.66 17.96 40.85
C MET A 270 -23.40 18.68 41.34
N MET A 271 -22.41 18.86 40.45
CA MET A 271 -21.51 20.00 40.53
C MET A 271 -21.26 20.55 39.12
N GLN A 272 -21.91 21.70 38.93
CA GLN A 272 -21.63 22.68 37.92
C GLN A 272 -20.34 23.43 38.29
N ASN A 273 -19.37 23.53 37.39
CA ASN A 273 -18.40 24.59 37.46
C ASN A 273 -18.01 25.00 36.03
N GLY A 274 -18.56 26.15 35.67
CA GLY A 274 -18.15 26.91 34.51
C GLY A 274 -16.90 27.74 34.85
N ASN A 275 -15.98 27.84 33.92
CA ASN A 275 -15.05 28.96 33.87
C ASN A 275 -14.79 29.34 32.41
N MET A 276 -15.40 30.46 32.04
CA MET A 276 -15.06 31.31 30.90
C MET A 276 -13.72 32.01 31.18
N MET A 277 -12.76 31.89 30.28
CA MET A 277 -11.75 32.93 30.11
C MET A 277 -11.55 33.25 28.64
N GLN A 278 -12.11 34.37 28.25
CA GLN A 278 -11.77 35.18 27.09
C GLN A 278 -10.41 35.83 27.33
N ASN A 279 -9.48 35.71 26.43
CA ASN A 279 -8.41 36.67 26.30
C ASN A 279 -8.06 36.84 24.81
N GLY A 280 -8.53 37.95 24.26
CA GLY A 280 -8.08 38.46 22.99
C GLY A 280 -6.78 39.26 23.18
N ASN A 281 -5.85 39.13 22.28
CA ASN A 281 -4.83 40.13 22.03
C ASN A 281 -4.53 40.21 20.53
N MET A 282 -5.02 41.30 19.94
CA MET A 282 -4.56 41.85 18.67
C MET A 282 -3.16 42.43 18.86
N MET A 283 -2.22 42.08 18.00
CA MET A 283 -1.12 42.97 17.64
C MET A 283 -0.88 42.93 16.13
N GLN A 284 -1.28 44.00 15.48
CA GLN A 284 -0.81 44.49 14.20
C GLN A 284 0.64 44.98 14.38
N ASN A 285 1.53 44.54 13.51
CA ASN A 285 2.70 45.34 13.19
C ASN A 285 3.08 45.11 11.72
N GLY A 286 2.76 46.11 10.91
CA GLY A 286 3.29 46.24 9.57
C GLY A 286 4.68 46.85 9.62
N ASN A 287 5.56 46.36 8.78
CA ASN A 287 6.74 47.09 8.34
C ASN A 287 7.01 46.80 6.86
N VAL A 288 6.71 47.82 6.07
CA VAL A 288 7.15 48.02 4.68
C VAL A 288 8.60 48.50 4.75
N MET A 289 9.51 47.82 4.04
CA MET A 289 10.75 48.40 3.58
C MET A 289 10.98 48.09 2.11
N GLN A 290 10.72 49.11 1.29
CA GLN A 290 11.27 49.29 -0.05
C GLN A 290 12.76 49.64 0.09
N ASN A 291 13.61 48.94 -0.64
CA ASN A 291 14.87 49.54 -1.09
C ASN A 291 15.22 48.98 -2.48
N GLY A 292 15.02 49.84 -3.46
CA GLY A 292 15.61 49.67 -4.78
C GLY A 292 17.07 50.08 -4.75
N ASN A 293 17.89 49.41 -5.54
CA ASN A 293 19.09 49.97 -6.07
C ASN A 293 19.38 49.40 -7.46
N MET A 294 19.20 50.27 -8.46
CA MET A 294 19.80 50.14 -9.78
C MET A 294 21.31 50.42 -9.65
N MET A 295 22.13 49.59 -10.30
CA MET A 295 23.36 50.04 -10.89
C MET A 295 23.62 49.29 -12.20
N GLN A 296 23.57 50.05 -13.27
CA GLN A 296 24.23 49.80 -14.56
C GLN A 296 25.76 49.97 -14.36
N ASN A 297 26.51 49.15 -15.00
CA ASN A 297 27.66 49.50 -15.87
C ASN A 297 28.59 48.28 -16.12
N GLY A 298 29.00 48.15 -17.38
CA GLY A 298 30.21 47.58 -17.83
C GLY A 298 30.05 46.47 -18.83
#